data_b5717f25a081e570a4becb6a1942e84d
#
_entry.id   b5717f25a081e570a4becb6a1942e84d
#
_cell.length_a   1.000
_cell.length_b   1.000
_cell.length_c   1.000
_cell.angle_alpha   90.00
_cell.angle_beta   90.00
_cell.angle_gamma   90.00
#
_symmetry.space_group_name_H-M   'P 1'
#
loop_
_entity.id
_entity.type
_entity.pdbx_description
1 polymer ?
#
loop_
_entity_poly.entity_id
_entity_poly.type
_entity_poly.pdbx_seq_one_letter_code
_entity_poly.pdbx_strand_id
1 'polypeptide(L)'
;QHMSMGSPTRTAAIVIHPNDPNIVYIAALGHAHGAQDERGIFRTMDGGDSWEHVLFVDRDTGASSLIMDPNNPRILFAGTWQVVVNTWGRESGGPGSGLFMSRDGGDTWTRLEGNGLPTLPVGKIDVCMTPADSNRIYALIETGDGPPWHGQETESGEVWRSDDGGQSWQVTSHDRNFGGRTAYYNNCVVSPDDPDEAYFLTAAFVKSIDGALTGVSMDGRQRPGGDNHDMWVDPTDGNRMIVGNDGGLAISENRGRTWLRVQLPLAQMYHVTADTSVPYNVMGNRQDGPSTRGPSNSLTGGFGGSFIPRGMWHSVG
;
A
#
# COMPACT_ATOMS: atom_id res chain seq x y z
N GLN A 1 2.41 -20.63 13.61
CA GLN A 1 2.01 -20.24 14.97
C GLN A 1 0.98 -19.12 14.84
N HIS A 2 -0.18 -19.24 15.50
CA HIS A 2 -1.19 -18.20 15.50
C HIS A 2 -0.77 -17.13 16.53
N MET A 3 -0.40 -15.96 16.05
CA MET A 3 -0.03 -14.84 16.91
C MET A 3 -1.31 -14.09 17.29
N SER A 4 -1.72 -14.19 18.56
CA SER A 4 -2.96 -13.57 18.99
C SER A 4 -2.73 -12.14 19.46
N MET A 5 -2.93 -11.21 18.55
CA MET A 5 -3.04 -9.77 18.84
C MET A 5 -4.49 -9.35 19.06
N GLY A 6 -5.29 -9.96 19.87
CA GLY A 6 -6.69 -9.58 19.80
C GLY A 6 -7.24 -9.71 18.36
N SER A 7 -7.93 -8.74 17.81
CA SER A 7 -8.46 -8.83 16.44
C SER A 7 -8.27 -7.55 15.62
N PRO A 8 -7.03 -7.07 15.34
CA PRO A 8 -6.87 -6.06 14.32
C PRO A 8 -7.14 -6.72 12.95
N THR A 9 -8.28 -6.42 12.37
CA THR A 9 -8.77 -7.11 11.17
C THR A 9 -8.12 -6.64 9.89
N ARG A 10 -7.49 -5.46 9.87
CA ARG A 10 -6.76 -4.93 8.72
C ARG A 10 -5.39 -4.44 9.16
N THR A 11 -4.37 -5.03 8.59
CA THR A 11 -2.97 -4.66 8.79
C THR A 11 -2.49 -3.95 7.52
N ALA A 12 -1.94 -2.76 7.68
CA ALA A 12 -1.39 -1.98 6.57
C ALA A 12 0.07 -2.32 6.30
N ALA A 13 0.86 -2.59 7.34
CA ALA A 13 2.26 -2.95 7.21
C ALA A 13 2.72 -3.87 8.34
N ILE A 14 3.70 -4.72 8.02
CA ILE A 14 4.43 -5.54 8.99
C ILE A 14 5.92 -5.26 8.77
N VAL A 15 6.61 -4.83 9.82
CA VAL A 15 8.03 -4.50 9.77
C VAL A 15 8.78 -5.39 10.76
N ILE A 16 9.72 -6.18 10.25
CA ILE A 16 10.56 -7.07 11.05
C ILE A 16 11.91 -6.39 11.25
N HIS A 17 12.40 -6.39 12.49
CA HIS A 17 13.71 -5.84 12.81
C HIS A 17 14.82 -6.64 12.11
N PRO A 18 15.75 -5.99 11.38
CA PRO A 18 16.69 -6.68 10.49
C PRO A 18 17.67 -7.62 11.20
N ASN A 19 17.97 -7.38 12.48
CA ASN A 19 18.94 -8.15 13.24
C ASN A 19 18.33 -9.04 14.32
N ASP A 20 17.02 -8.89 14.60
CA ASP A 20 16.32 -9.70 15.60
C ASP A 20 14.87 -9.97 15.14
N PRO A 21 14.60 -11.16 14.59
CA PRO A 21 13.26 -11.50 14.09
C PRO A 21 12.19 -11.65 15.20
N ASN A 22 12.56 -11.62 16.48
CA ASN A 22 11.60 -11.58 17.56
C ASN A 22 10.97 -10.19 17.73
N ILE A 23 11.61 -9.15 17.19
CA ILE A 23 11.08 -7.79 17.22
C ILE A 23 10.32 -7.54 15.92
N VAL A 24 9.00 -7.38 16.04
CA VAL A 24 8.13 -7.11 14.90
C VAL A 24 7.16 -5.98 15.24
N TYR A 25 6.93 -5.12 14.29
CA TYR A 25 5.96 -4.03 14.38
C TYR A 25 4.83 -4.27 13.39
N ILE A 26 3.62 -3.91 13.78
CA ILE A 26 2.43 -4.01 12.94
C ILE A 26 1.69 -2.68 12.93
N ALA A 27 1.44 -2.17 11.73
CA ALA A 27 0.56 -1.03 11.51
C ALA A 27 -0.88 -1.55 11.37
N ALA A 28 -1.70 -1.30 12.38
CA ALA A 28 -3.09 -1.74 12.43
C ALA A 28 -4.03 -0.61 11.99
N LEU A 29 -4.71 -0.82 10.88
CA LEU A 29 -5.77 0.07 10.41
C LEU A 29 -7.11 -0.21 11.12
N GLY A 30 -7.26 -1.43 11.64
CA GLY A 30 -8.44 -1.85 12.38
C GLY A 30 -9.62 -2.28 11.50
N HIS A 31 -10.81 -2.40 12.09
CA HIS A 31 -12.05 -2.73 11.38
C HIS A 31 -12.46 -1.63 10.39
N ALA A 32 -13.22 -2.00 9.36
CA ALA A 32 -13.74 -1.04 8.39
C ALA A 32 -14.73 -0.06 9.02
N HIS A 33 -15.57 -0.55 9.92
CA HIS A 33 -16.66 0.21 10.50
C HIS A 33 -16.51 0.37 12.01
N GLY A 34 -16.83 1.56 12.49
CA GLY A 34 -16.87 1.89 13.91
C GLY A 34 -15.51 2.20 14.53
N ALA A 35 -15.58 2.93 15.62
CA ALA A 35 -14.43 3.28 16.44
C ALA A 35 -13.96 2.08 17.27
N GLN A 36 -12.63 1.91 17.46
CA GLN A 36 -12.06 0.76 18.14
C GLN A 36 -10.69 1.06 18.72
N ASP A 37 -10.28 0.25 19.71
CA ASP A 37 -9.03 0.44 20.45
C ASP A 37 -7.84 -0.33 19.80
N GLU A 38 -8.08 -1.16 18.78
CA GLU A 38 -7.08 -1.97 18.09
C GLU A 38 -6.45 -1.25 16.88
N ARG A 39 -6.57 0.06 16.80
CA ARG A 39 -5.96 0.91 15.78
C ARG A 39 -4.62 1.46 16.26
N GLY A 40 -3.63 1.59 15.37
CA GLY A 40 -2.33 2.16 15.67
C GLY A 40 -1.16 1.23 15.39
N ILE A 41 -0.08 1.36 16.16
CA ILE A 41 1.12 0.51 16.01
C ILE A 41 1.23 -0.43 17.20
N PHE A 42 1.44 -1.70 16.89
CA PHE A 42 1.76 -2.73 17.87
C PHE A 42 3.17 -3.23 17.65
N ARG A 43 3.84 -3.59 18.75
CA ARG A 43 5.18 -4.17 18.76
C ARG A 43 5.19 -5.46 19.57
N THR A 44 5.89 -6.47 19.08
CA THR A 44 6.35 -7.61 19.87
C THR A 44 7.86 -7.55 20.00
N MET A 45 8.39 -8.08 21.10
CA MET A 45 9.82 -8.27 21.34
C MET A 45 10.17 -9.74 21.66
N ASP A 46 9.20 -10.64 21.56
CA ASP A 46 9.29 -12.05 21.95
C ASP A 46 8.78 -13.01 20.86
N GLY A 47 8.82 -12.57 19.59
CA GLY A 47 8.40 -13.39 18.46
C GLY A 47 6.89 -13.55 18.33
N GLY A 48 6.11 -12.66 18.98
CA GLY A 48 4.67 -12.60 18.89
C GLY A 48 3.94 -13.31 20.05
N ASP A 49 4.66 -13.71 21.11
CA ASP A 49 4.03 -14.28 22.30
C ASP A 49 3.27 -13.19 23.07
N SER A 50 3.79 -11.97 23.11
CA SER A 50 3.09 -10.80 23.64
C SER A 50 3.20 -9.59 22.70
N TRP A 51 2.25 -8.65 22.82
CA TRP A 51 2.17 -7.45 22.01
C TRP A 51 1.93 -6.22 22.88
N GLU A 52 2.64 -5.15 22.58
CA GLU A 52 2.53 -3.85 23.18
C GLU A 52 1.92 -2.85 22.20
N HIS A 53 0.97 -2.05 22.64
CA HIS A 53 0.38 -0.97 21.84
C HIS A 53 1.24 0.29 21.99
N VAL A 54 2.18 0.50 21.06
CA VAL A 54 3.22 1.54 21.19
C VAL A 54 2.84 2.88 20.58
N LEU A 55 1.85 2.94 19.68
CA LEU A 55 1.27 4.18 19.18
C LEU A 55 -0.24 4.05 19.06
N PHE A 56 -0.96 4.84 19.83
CA PHE A 56 -2.40 5.01 19.75
C PHE A 56 -2.75 6.51 19.70
N VAL A 57 -3.48 6.92 18.69
CA VAL A 57 -3.92 8.31 18.53
C VAL A 57 -5.31 8.47 19.09
N ASP A 58 -6.29 7.80 18.51
CA ASP A 58 -7.68 7.74 18.95
C ASP A 58 -8.38 6.52 18.31
N ARG A 59 -9.65 6.33 18.65
CA ARG A 59 -10.43 5.17 18.22
C ARG A 59 -10.84 5.20 16.74
N ASP A 60 -10.76 6.35 16.07
CA ASP A 60 -11.11 6.52 14.65
C ASP A 60 -9.85 6.55 13.74
N THR A 61 -8.66 6.58 14.34
CA THR A 61 -7.38 6.75 13.64
C THR A 61 -6.54 5.47 13.69
N GLY A 62 -6.33 4.84 12.54
CA GLY A 62 -5.44 3.69 12.39
C GLY A 62 -4.08 4.08 11.79
N ALA A 63 -3.14 3.14 11.79
CA ALA A 63 -1.88 3.30 11.08
C ALA A 63 -2.02 2.82 9.64
N SER A 64 -1.74 3.68 8.67
CA SER A 64 -1.83 3.40 7.23
C SER A 64 -0.50 3.01 6.61
N SER A 65 0.62 3.38 7.24
CA SER A 65 1.96 2.95 6.85
C SER A 65 2.90 2.90 8.04
N LEU A 66 3.96 2.12 7.89
CA LEU A 66 5.03 2.01 8.86
C LEU A 66 6.31 1.57 8.15
N ILE A 67 7.38 2.31 8.38
CA ILE A 67 8.72 1.95 7.89
C ILE A 67 9.75 2.05 9.02
N MET A 68 10.81 1.28 8.88
CA MET A 68 11.99 1.31 9.74
C MET A 68 13.19 1.71 8.89
N ASP A 69 14.03 2.57 9.42
CA ASP A 69 15.29 2.91 8.77
C ASP A 69 16.17 1.65 8.64
N PRO A 70 16.48 1.22 7.41
CA PRO A 70 17.24 0.02 7.18
C PRO A 70 18.69 0.10 7.73
N ASN A 71 19.21 1.31 7.93
CA ASN A 71 20.57 1.55 8.47
C ASN A 71 20.56 1.80 10.00
N ASN A 72 19.41 2.17 10.57
CA ASN A 72 19.24 2.39 12.00
C ASN A 72 17.83 1.96 12.47
N PRO A 73 17.66 0.70 12.90
CA PRO A 73 16.35 0.15 13.28
C PRO A 73 15.64 0.85 14.45
N ARG A 74 16.32 1.77 15.15
CA ARG A 74 15.72 2.58 16.21
C ARG A 74 14.85 3.71 15.64
N ILE A 75 15.06 4.06 14.37
CA ILE A 75 14.29 5.10 13.69
C ILE A 75 13.12 4.46 12.94
N LEU A 76 11.92 4.90 13.27
CA LEU A 76 10.69 4.48 12.60
C LEU A 76 9.87 5.70 12.19
N PHE A 77 9.17 5.57 11.07
CA PHE A 77 8.15 6.52 10.64
C PHE A 77 6.83 5.79 10.47
N ALA A 78 5.75 6.44 10.87
CA ALA A 78 4.40 5.92 10.74
C ALA A 78 3.46 7.00 10.19
N GLY A 79 2.70 6.64 9.16
CA GLY A 79 1.56 7.41 8.71
C GLY A 79 0.30 6.96 9.46
N THR A 80 -0.43 7.89 10.06
CA THR A 80 -1.74 7.60 10.63
C THR A 80 -2.85 8.14 9.74
N TRP A 81 -4.00 7.49 9.78
CA TRP A 81 -5.15 7.83 8.96
C TRP A 81 -6.44 7.75 9.76
N GLN A 82 -7.04 8.90 10.00
CA GLN A 82 -8.40 8.97 10.52
C GLN A 82 -9.36 8.67 9.39
N VAL A 83 -10.14 7.62 9.53
CA VAL A 83 -11.07 7.17 8.50
C VAL A 83 -12.36 6.65 9.11
N VAL A 84 -13.46 7.16 8.62
CA VAL A 84 -14.81 6.66 8.96
C VAL A 84 -15.45 6.09 7.71
N VAL A 85 -15.85 4.83 7.80
CA VAL A 85 -16.54 4.11 6.71
C VAL A 85 -17.94 3.77 7.18
N ASN A 86 -18.92 4.16 6.38
CA ASN A 86 -20.33 3.82 6.60
C ASN A 86 -20.95 3.27 5.30
N THR A 87 -22.23 2.91 5.34
CA THR A 87 -22.90 2.27 4.19
C THR A 87 -23.12 3.19 3.00
N TRP A 88 -23.01 4.50 3.18
CA TRP A 88 -23.24 5.50 2.13
C TRP A 88 -21.97 6.24 1.70
N GLY A 89 -20.86 6.03 2.38
CA GLY A 89 -19.64 6.73 2.02
C GLY A 89 -18.47 6.47 2.94
N ARG A 90 -17.38 7.13 2.63
CA ARG A 90 -16.17 7.15 3.41
C ARG A 90 -15.74 8.60 3.62
N GLU A 91 -15.41 8.94 4.86
CA GLU A 91 -14.76 10.18 5.23
C GLU A 91 -13.27 9.88 5.44
N SER A 92 -12.42 10.52 4.65
CA SER A 92 -10.97 10.36 4.70
C SER A 92 -10.35 11.62 5.25
N GLY A 93 -9.52 11.45 6.27
CA GLY A 93 -8.80 12.55 6.90
C GLY A 93 -9.47 13.10 8.15
N GLY A 94 -8.66 13.81 8.91
CA GLY A 94 -9.05 14.46 10.16
C GLY A 94 -7.87 14.74 11.06
N PRO A 95 -8.10 15.31 12.26
CA PRO A 95 -7.05 15.71 13.18
C PRO A 95 -6.17 14.54 13.68
N GLY A 96 -6.67 13.31 13.62
CA GLY A 96 -5.90 12.11 13.97
C GLY A 96 -4.92 11.69 12.89
N SER A 97 -5.13 12.07 11.62
CA SER A 97 -4.18 11.78 10.54
C SER A 97 -2.91 12.59 10.72
N GLY A 98 -1.76 11.97 10.53
CA GLY A 98 -0.47 12.65 10.67
C GLY A 98 0.72 11.73 10.44
N LEU A 99 1.88 12.34 10.31
CA LEU A 99 3.16 11.66 10.23
C LEU A 99 3.80 11.63 11.61
N PHE A 100 4.22 10.44 12.04
CA PHE A 100 4.86 10.22 13.33
C PHE A 100 6.26 9.63 13.14
N MET A 101 7.15 9.97 14.07
CA MET A 101 8.50 9.46 14.10
C MET A 101 8.86 8.94 15.49
N SER A 102 9.53 7.81 15.54
CA SER A 102 10.24 7.31 16.73
C SER A 102 11.75 7.32 16.47
N ARG A 103 12.54 7.59 17.52
CA ARG A 103 14.01 7.53 17.50
C ARG A 103 14.59 6.52 18.49
N ASP A 104 13.74 5.76 19.15
CA ASP A 104 14.08 4.87 20.26
C ASP A 104 13.51 3.45 20.07
N GLY A 105 13.21 3.06 18.82
CA GLY A 105 12.66 1.73 18.53
C GLY A 105 11.17 1.62 18.89
N GLY A 106 10.44 2.72 18.83
CA GLY A 106 9.00 2.75 19.08
C GLY A 106 8.60 2.90 20.55
N ASP A 107 9.56 3.17 21.46
CA ASP A 107 9.22 3.43 22.87
C ASP A 107 8.49 4.74 23.02
N THR A 108 8.90 5.75 22.24
CA THR A 108 8.19 7.03 22.15
C THR A 108 7.98 7.46 20.71
N TRP A 109 6.88 8.17 20.47
CA TRP A 109 6.50 8.69 19.17
C TRP A 109 6.23 10.18 19.23
N THR A 110 6.78 10.90 18.29
CA THR A 110 6.55 12.34 18.10
C THR A 110 5.79 12.57 16.82
N ARG A 111 4.67 13.28 16.89
CA ARG A 111 3.97 13.77 15.71
C ARG A 111 4.82 14.85 15.05
N LEU A 112 5.06 14.72 13.76
CA LEU A 112 5.78 15.71 12.98
C LEU A 112 4.78 16.78 12.51
N GLU A 113 5.04 18.02 12.85
CA GLU A 113 4.18 19.16 12.52
C GLU A 113 5.04 20.37 12.12
N GLY A 114 4.52 21.20 11.24
CA GLY A 114 5.29 22.34 10.71
C GLY A 114 6.48 21.88 9.85
N ASN A 115 7.52 22.71 9.80
CA ASN A 115 8.75 22.42 9.06
C ASN A 115 8.51 21.97 7.61
N GLY A 116 7.50 22.56 6.95
CA GLY A 116 7.13 22.28 5.56
C GLY A 116 6.05 21.22 5.36
N LEU A 117 5.62 20.52 6.42
CA LEU A 117 4.45 19.63 6.35
C LEU A 117 3.13 20.41 6.28
N PRO A 118 2.05 19.83 5.76
CA PRO A 118 0.74 20.46 5.71
C PRO A 118 0.24 20.88 7.10
N THR A 119 -0.38 22.06 7.20
CA THR A 119 -0.98 22.57 8.45
C THR A 119 -2.47 22.23 8.56
N LEU A 120 -3.12 21.93 7.43
CA LEU A 120 -4.52 21.50 7.39
C LEU A 120 -4.65 20.00 7.69
N PRO A 121 -5.82 19.55 8.12
CA PRO A 121 -6.06 18.12 8.27
C PRO A 121 -5.80 17.36 6.97
N VAL A 122 -5.05 16.27 7.09
CA VAL A 122 -4.69 15.39 5.98
C VAL A 122 -5.44 14.06 6.05
N GLY A 123 -5.44 13.33 4.95
CA GLY A 123 -6.03 12.00 4.86
C GLY A 123 -4.99 10.89 5.06
N LYS A 124 -5.01 9.92 4.15
CA LYS A 124 -4.10 8.78 4.17
C LYS A 124 -2.66 9.22 3.89
N ILE A 125 -1.73 8.65 4.63
CA ILE A 125 -0.29 8.89 4.44
C ILE A 125 0.41 7.57 4.19
N ASP A 126 1.29 7.56 3.18
CA ASP A 126 2.32 6.54 3.03
C ASP A 126 3.71 7.15 3.09
N VAL A 127 4.66 6.38 3.59
CA VAL A 127 6.05 6.82 3.79
C VAL A 127 6.99 5.78 3.23
N CYS A 128 8.01 6.22 2.51
CA CYS A 128 9.07 5.33 2.04
C CYS A 128 10.46 5.96 2.16
N MET A 129 11.46 5.11 2.33
CA MET A 129 12.87 5.47 2.42
C MET A 129 13.76 4.36 1.85
N THR A 130 15.03 4.65 1.67
CA THR A 130 15.99 3.76 1.03
C THR A 130 17.24 3.55 1.90
N PRO A 131 17.88 2.37 1.84
CA PRO A 131 19.17 2.16 2.48
C PRO A 131 20.31 2.97 1.87
N ALA A 132 20.14 3.47 0.63
CA ALA A 132 21.15 4.29 -0.03
C ALA A 132 21.36 5.66 0.66
N ASP A 133 20.29 6.23 1.25
CA ASP A 133 20.37 7.47 2.03
C ASP A 133 19.20 7.53 3.02
N SER A 134 19.46 7.28 4.29
CA SER A 134 18.46 7.34 5.37
C SER A 134 17.96 8.77 5.67
N ASN A 135 18.63 9.81 5.16
CA ASN A 135 18.12 11.18 5.30
C ASN A 135 17.04 11.48 4.27
N ARG A 136 17.02 10.75 3.14
CA ARG A 136 16.04 10.91 2.09
C ARG A 136 14.78 10.09 2.41
N ILE A 137 13.69 10.80 2.68
CA ILE A 137 12.39 10.22 3.02
C ILE A 137 11.34 10.87 2.14
N TYR A 138 10.43 10.05 1.60
CA TYR A 138 9.26 10.53 0.89
C TYR A 138 8.01 10.24 1.68
N ALA A 139 7.07 11.16 1.65
CA ALA A 139 5.74 11.00 2.19
C ALA A 139 4.71 11.34 1.12
N LEU A 140 3.88 10.38 0.78
CA LEU A 140 2.73 10.57 -0.09
C LEU A 140 1.53 10.88 0.81
N ILE A 141 1.04 12.13 0.77
CA ILE A 141 0.06 12.64 1.73
C ILE A 141 -1.21 13.08 1.00
N GLU A 142 -2.35 12.52 1.39
CA GLU A 142 -3.65 12.94 0.90
C GLU A 142 -4.02 14.31 1.49
N THR A 143 -3.96 15.36 0.66
CA THR A 143 -4.28 16.73 1.07
C THR A 143 -5.41 17.36 0.29
N GLY A 144 -5.78 16.85 -0.85
CA GLY A 144 -6.65 17.53 -1.77
C GLY A 144 -7.65 16.68 -2.55
N ASP A 145 -7.89 15.43 -2.14
CA ASP A 145 -8.86 14.55 -2.82
C ASP A 145 -10.31 14.76 -2.38
N GLY A 146 -10.58 15.79 -1.60
CA GLY A 146 -11.94 16.26 -1.39
C GLY A 146 -12.43 17.08 -2.60
N PRO A 147 -13.69 16.94 -3.04
CA PRO A 147 -14.25 17.84 -4.05
C PRO A 147 -14.50 19.23 -3.43
N PRO A 148 -14.28 20.29 -4.22
CA PRO A 148 -13.45 20.36 -5.40
C PRO A 148 -12.11 21.01 -5.05
N TRP A 149 -11.03 20.40 -5.48
CA TRP A 149 -9.74 21.10 -5.53
C TRP A 149 -9.88 22.32 -6.46
N HIS A 150 -9.74 23.51 -5.92
CA HIS A 150 -9.94 24.75 -6.68
C HIS A 150 -8.67 25.27 -7.34
N GLY A 151 -7.61 24.48 -7.46
CA GLY A 151 -6.35 24.91 -8.06
C GLY A 151 -5.56 25.87 -7.18
N GLN A 152 -5.87 25.98 -5.91
CA GLN A 152 -5.09 26.75 -4.96
C GLN A 152 -3.95 25.88 -4.42
N GLU A 153 -2.73 26.28 -4.69
CA GLU A 153 -1.53 25.48 -4.46
C GLU A 153 -1.03 25.46 -3.02
N THR A 154 -1.56 26.31 -2.17
CA THR A 154 -1.13 26.40 -0.79
C THR A 154 -1.63 25.20 0.01
N GLU A 155 -0.71 24.34 0.42
CA GLU A 155 -0.89 23.15 1.23
C GLU A 155 -1.51 21.93 0.52
N SER A 156 -1.86 22.03 -0.75
CA SER A 156 -2.23 20.88 -1.56
C SER A 156 -1.00 20.38 -2.33
N GLY A 157 -0.41 19.35 -1.86
CA GLY A 157 0.65 18.62 -2.56
C GLY A 157 0.25 17.17 -2.68
N GLU A 158 1.08 16.39 -3.35
CA GLU A 158 0.94 14.95 -3.38
C GLU A 158 2.15 14.29 -2.71
N VAL A 159 3.35 14.77 -3.00
CA VAL A 159 4.60 14.21 -2.48
C VAL A 159 5.37 15.26 -1.69
N TRP A 160 5.72 14.91 -0.48
CA TRP A 160 6.67 15.62 0.38
C TRP A 160 7.96 14.83 0.47
N ARG A 161 9.07 15.56 0.56
CA ARG A 161 10.39 14.97 0.72
C ARG A 161 11.14 15.65 1.86
N SER A 162 11.79 14.83 2.66
CA SER A 162 12.84 15.26 3.59
C SER A 162 14.20 14.81 3.06
N ASP A 163 15.21 15.65 3.24
CA ASP A 163 16.61 15.39 2.93
C ASP A 163 17.50 15.42 4.19
N ASP A 164 16.87 15.45 5.38
CA ASP A 164 17.55 15.64 6.68
C ASP A 164 17.04 14.67 7.77
N GLY A 165 16.55 13.50 7.38
CA GLY A 165 16.06 12.49 8.31
C GLY A 165 14.75 12.86 8.99
N GLY A 166 13.88 13.59 8.30
CA GLY A 166 12.54 13.96 8.76
C GLY A 166 12.48 15.23 9.61
N GLN A 167 13.55 16.02 9.68
CA GLN A 167 13.57 17.25 10.46
C GLN A 167 12.86 18.40 9.73
N SER A 168 13.02 18.47 8.41
CA SER A 168 12.28 19.41 7.57
C SER A 168 11.77 18.72 6.31
N TRP A 169 10.72 19.28 5.72
CA TRP A 169 9.99 18.73 4.59
C TRP A 169 9.74 19.80 3.54
N GLN A 170 9.70 19.38 2.29
CA GLN A 170 9.33 20.23 1.17
C GLN A 170 8.38 19.49 0.23
N VAL A 171 7.40 20.19 -0.30
CA VAL A 171 6.58 19.66 -1.40
C VAL A 171 7.49 19.53 -2.63
N THR A 172 7.56 18.33 -3.20
CA THR A 172 8.29 18.09 -4.44
C THR A 172 7.36 18.06 -5.64
N SER A 173 6.11 17.67 -5.45
CA SER A 173 5.15 17.59 -6.54
C SER A 173 3.71 17.87 -6.09
N HIS A 174 2.98 18.56 -6.97
CA HIS A 174 1.54 18.72 -6.92
C HIS A 174 0.83 17.88 -8.01
N ASP A 175 1.58 17.05 -8.73
CA ASP A 175 1.02 16.24 -9.81
C ASP A 175 0.22 15.07 -9.23
N ARG A 176 -1.08 15.06 -9.49
CA ARG A 176 -2.00 14.05 -9.01
C ARG A 176 -1.76 12.65 -9.58
N ASN A 177 -0.92 12.52 -10.60
CA ASN A 177 -0.50 11.22 -11.09
C ASN A 177 0.28 10.42 -10.02
N PHE A 178 0.91 11.10 -9.05
CA PHE A 178 1.60 10.43 -7.95
C PHE A 178 0.64 9.77 -6.95
N GLY A 179 -0.52 10.38 -6.68
CA GLY A 179 -1.48 9.92 -5.68
C GLY A 179 -2.76 9.33 -6.28
N GLY A 180 -3.29 9.96 -7.32
CA GLY A 180 -4.54 9.55 -7.93
C GLY A 180 -5.70 9.53 -6.93
N ARG A 181 -6.25 8.37 -6.63
CA ARG A 181 -7.30 8.15 -5.61
C ARG A 181 -6.65 7.82 -4.26
N THR A 182 -6.01 8.81 -3.61
CA THR A 182 -5.12 8.65 -2.45
C THR A 182 -5.75 7.93 -1.27
N ALA A 183 -7.02 8.13 -1.01
CA ALA A 183 -7.75 7.36 0.02
C ALA A 183 -7.86 5.85 -0.30
N TYR A 184 -7.53 5.43 -1.51
CA TYR A 184 -7.56 4.04 -1.95
C TYR A 184 -6.15 3.55 -2.35
N TYR A 185 -5.55 4.17 -3.37
CA TYR A 185 -4.16 3.94 -3.77
C TYR A 185 -3.29 5.00 -3.12
N ASN A 186 -2.33 4.64 -2.33
CA ASN A 186 -1.41 5.58 -1.72
C ASN A 186 -0.20 4.81 -1.22
N ASN A 187 0.63 4.34 -2.16
CA ASN A 187 1.84 3.60 -1.85
C ASN A 187 3.00 4.18 -2.63
N CYS A 188 4.12 4.36 -1.95
CA CYS A 188 5.38 4.76 -2.54
C CYS A 188 6.51 3.80 -2.14
N VAL A 189 7.44 3.59 -3.06
CA VAL A 189 8.61 2.74 -2.86
C VAL A 189 9.83 3.42 -3.47
N VAL A 190 10.96 3.43 -2.75
CA VAL A 190 12.22 4.01 -3.24
C VAL A 190 13.16 2.89 -3.66
N SER A 191 13.95 3.12 -4.70
CA SER A 191 15.00 2.22 -5.12
C SER A 191 16.04 2.01 -4.01
N PRO A 192 16.51 0.79 -3.78
CA PRO A 192 17.48 0.51 -2.70
C PRO A 192 18.87 1.09 -2.93
N ASP A 193 19.20 1.44 -4.16
CA ASP A 193 20.53 1.89 -4.61
C ASP A 193 20.54 3.29 -5.23
N ASP A 194 19.37 3.93 -5.38
CA ASP A 194 19.23 5.28 -5.90
C ASP A 194 18.14 6.04 -5.15
N PRO A 195 18.48 7.02 -4.29
CA PRO A 195 17.51 7.76 -3.51
C PRO A 195 16.63 8.71 -4.34
N ASP A 196 17.01 9.02 -5.57
CA ASP A 196 16.23 9.85 -6.49
C ASP A 196 15.23 9.03 -7.33
N GLU A 197 15.39 7.69 -7.36
CA GLU A 197 14.48 6.82 -8.08
C GLU A 197 13.37 6.30 -7.14
N ALA A 198 12.14 6.73 -7.40
CA ALA A 198 10.96 6.35 -6.62
C ALA A 198 9.79 5.91 -7.50
N TYR A 199 8.96 5.06 -6.96
CA TYR A 199 7.79 4.45 -7.61
C TYR A 199 6.54 4.77 -6.81
N PHE A 200 5.46 5.12 -7.52
CA PHE A 200 4.18 5.47 -6.91
C PHE A 200 3.09 4.60 -7.52
N LEU A 201 2.40 3.88 -6.64
CA LEU A 201 1.39 2.91 -7.01
C LEU A 201 0.01 3.55 -6.93
N THR A 202 -0.60 3.66 -8.09
CA THR A 202 -1.94 4.18 -8.28
C THR A 202 -2.71 3.29 -9.25
N ALA A 203 -3.84 3.73 -9.78
CA ALA A 203 -4.44 3.08 -10.94
C ALA A 203 -3.45 2.98 -12.12
N ALA A 204 -2.52 3.96 -12.22
CA ALA A 204 -1.32 3.90 -13.05
C ALA A 204 -0.12 3.38 -12.25
N PHE A 205 1.03 3.26 -12.90
CA PHE A 205 2.32 3.01 -12.28
C PHE A 205 3.24 4.17 -12.64
N VAL A 206 3.60 4.99 -11.66
CA VAL A 206 4.38 6.21 -11.88
C VAL A 206 5.80 6.02 -11.39
N LYS A 207 6.77 6.38 -12.20
CA LYS A 207 8.18 6.37 -11.87
C LYS A 207 8.75 7.78 -11.89
N SER A 208 9.50 8.12 -10.86
CA SER A 208 10.36 9.32 -10.80
C SER A 208 11.83 8.88 -10.76
N ILE A 209 12.72 9.70 -11.32
CA ILE A 209 14.18 9.52 -11.28
C ILE A 209 14.92 10.80 -10.89
N ASP A 210 14.19 11.75 -10.32
CA ASP A 210 14.68 13.09 -9.97
C ASP A 210 14.24 13.51 -8.56
N GLY A 211 14.02 12.53 -7.69
CA GLY A 211 13.62 12.79 -6.31
C GLY A 211 12.18 13.27 -6.16
N ALA A 212 11.29 12.73 -6.99
CA ALA A 212 9.87 13.04 -7.06
C ALA A 212 9.54 14.49 -7.47
N LEU A 213 10.44 15.17 -8.20
CA LEU A 213 10.15 16.46 -8.81
C LEU A 213 9.25 16.28 -10.04
N THR A 214 9.52 15.24 -10.84
CA THR A 214 8.67 14.83 -11.94
C THR A 214 8.35 13.35 -11.90
N GLY A 215 7.18 12.97 -12.38
CA GLY A 215 6.73 11.59 -12.45
C GLY A 215 6.25 11.23 -13.85
N VAL A 216 6.68 10.08 -14.35
CA VAL A 216 6.23 9.55 -15.64
C VAL A 216 5.33 8.36 -15.40
N SER A 217 4.09 8.47 -15.86
CA SER A 217 3.17 7.31 -15.88
C SER A 217 3.66 6.31 -16.92
N MET A 218 3.96 5.10 -16.48
CA MET A 218 4.46 4.03 -17.34
C MET A 218 3.33 3.45 -18.19
N ASP A 219 3.63 3.16 -19.44
CA ASP A 219 2.69 2.56 -20.39
C ASP A 219 3.27 1.34 -21.11
N GLY A 220 2.47 0.70 -21.97
CA GLY A 220 2.89 -0.40 -22.80
C GLY A 220 3.60 -1.53 -22.04
N ARG A 221 4.86 -1.79 -22.41
CA ARG A 221 5.71 -2.83 -21.81
C ARG A 221 6.29 -2.42 -20.46
N GLN A 222 6.35 -1.14 -20.18
CA GLN A 222 6.87 -0.58 -18.93
C GLN A 222 5.80 -0.52 -17.82
N ARG A 223 4.53 -0.78 -18.14
CA ARG A 223 3.45 -0.83 -17.16
C ARG A 223 3.32 -2.25 -16.59
N PRO A 224 3.40 -2.47 -15.27
CA PRO A 224 3.23 -3.80 -14.66
C PRO A 224 1.79 -4.31 -14.81
N GLY A 225 0.82 -3.43 -14.61
CA GLY A 225 -0.61 -3.68 -14.68
C GLY A 225 -1.38 -2.40 -14.44
N GLY A 226 -2.68 -2.48 -14.22
CA GLY A 226 -3.50 -1.41 -13.69
C GLY A 226 -3.90 -1.71 -12.26
N ASP A 227 -4.28 -0.66 -11.53
CA ASP A 227 -4.71 -0.79 -10.14
C ASP A 227 -3.65 -1.51 -9.29
N ASN A 228 -2.51 -0.81 -9.12
CA ASN A 228 -1.35 -1.35 -8.42
C ASN A 228 -1.50 -1.13 -6.92
N HIS A 229 -1.36 -2.19 -6.13
CA HIS A 229 -1.65 -2.18 -4.70
C HIS A 229 -0.42 -2.25 -3.81
N ASP A 230 0.60 -2.99 -4.24
CA ASP A 230 1.82 -3.17 -3.46
C ASP A 230 3.00 -3.49 -4.37
N MET A 231 4.20 -3.15 -3.90
CA MET A 231 5.44 -3.37 -4.62
C MET A 231 6.57 -3.72 -3.66
N TRP A 232 7.33 -4.71 -4.04
CA TRP A 232 8.59 -5.02 -3.40
C TRP A 232 9.74 -4.85 -4.40
N VAL A 233 10.80 -4.20 -3.95
CA VAL A 233 12.09 -4.12 -4.66
C VAL A 233 13.11 -4.88 -3.85
N ASP A 234 13.92 -5.71 -4.51
CA ASP A 234 14.99 -6.45 -3.87
C ASP A 234 15.97 -5.48 -3.22
N PRO A 235 16.16 -5.51 -1.87
CA PRO A 235 17.03 -4.55 -1.19
C PRO A 235 18.51 -4.67 -1.58
N THR A 236 18.89 -5.74 -2.27
CA THR A 236 20.25 -6.00 -2.75
C THR A 236 20.43 -5.79 -4.26
N ASP A 237 19.35 -5.65 -5.00
CA ASP A 237 19.36 -5.46 -6.45
C ASP A 237 18.13 -4.69 -6.93
N GLY A 238 18.25 -3.39 -7.11
CA GLY A 238 17.18 -2.52 -7.60
C GLY A 238 16.61 -2.87 -8.98
N ASN A 239 17.22 -3.81 -9.71
CA ASN A 239 16.66 -4.31 -10.97
C ASN A 239 15.49 -5.27 -10.75
N ARG A 240 15.45 -5.95 -9.59
CA ARG A 240 14.47 -7.00 -9.29
C ARG A 240 13.30 -6.45 -8.51
N MET A 241 12.11 -6.58 -9.08
CA MET A 241 10.88 -5.99 -8.55
C MET A 241 9.70 -6.92 -8.73
N ILE A 242 8.77 -6.86 -7.79
CA ILE A 242 7.47 -7.52 -7.89
C ILE A 242 6.39 -6.49 -7.59
N VAL A 243 5.37 -6.42 -8.43
CA VAL A 243 4.18 -5.58 -8.23
C VAL A 243 2.94 -6.45 -8.19
N GLY A 244 2.11 -6.25 -7.17
CA GLY A 244 0.76 -6.80 -7.07
C GLY A 244 -0.26 -5.81 -7.63
N ASN A 245 -1.17 -6.27 -8.47
CA ASN A 245 -2.24 -5.47 -9.07
C ASN A 245 -3.51 -6.31 -9.28
N ASP A 246 -4.59 -5.68 -9.69
CA ASP A 246 -5.87 -6.38 -9.93
C ASP A 246 -5.77 -7.52 -10.96
N GLY A 247 -4.82 -7.45 -11.88
CA GLY A 247 -4.56 -8.50 -12.87
C GLY A 247 -3.69 -9.66 -12.37
N GLY A 248 -3.13 -9.57 -11.15
CA GLY A 248 -2.25 -10.56 -10.56
C GLY A 248 -0.88 -10.01 -10.19
N LEU A 249 0.19 -10.69 -10.58
CA LEU A 249 1.57 -10.32 -10.30
C LEU A 249 2.32 -9.92 -11.56
N ALA A 250 3.19 -8.94 -11.43
CA ALA A 250 4.16 -8.57 -12.44
C ALA A 250 5.58 -8.58 -11.84
N ILE A 251 6.52 -9.19 -12.53
CA ILE A 251 7.93 -9.31 -12.11
C ILE A 251 8.80 -8.59 -13.13
N SER A 252 9.71 -7.76 -12.65
CA SER A 252 10.75 -7.13 -13.47
C SER A 252 12.14 -7.52 -12.97
N GLU A 253 13.07 -7.68 -13.90
CA GLU A 253 14.50 -7.92 -13.63
C GLU A 253 15.37 -6.81 -14.25
N ASN A 254 14.77 -5.68 -14.60
CA ASN A 254 15.44 -4.58 -15.29
C ASN A 254 14.87 -3.19 -14.94
N ARG A 255 14.57 -2.96 -13.65
CA ARG A 255 14.05 -1.68 -13.11
C ARG A 255 12.74 -1.23 -13.75
N GLY A 256 11.83 -2.17 -14.01
CA GLY A 256 10.53 -1.85 -14.57
C GLY A 256 10.54 -1.48 -16.06
N ARG A 257 11.67 -1.67 -16.79
CA ARG A 257 11.69 -1.46 -18.24
C ARG A 257 10.83 -2.45 -19.00
N THR A 258 10.74 -3.65 -18.48
CA THR A 258 9.81 -4.69 -18.96
C THR A 258 9.31 -5.54 -17.79
N TRP A 259 8.12 -6.13 -17.96
CA TRP A 259 7.47 -6.93 -16.95
C TRP A 259 7.03 -8.28 -17.48
N LEU A 260 7.35 -9.33 -16.74
CA LEU A 260 6.70 -10.63 -16.86
C LEU A 260 5.40 -10.59 -16.06
N ARG A 261 4.27 -10.51 -16.74
CA ARG A 261 2.95 -10.57 -16.09
C ARG A 261 2.57 -12.03 -15.86
N VAL A 262 2.51 -12.42 -14.59
CA VAL A 262 2.14 -13.77 -14.19
C VAL A 262 0.62 -13.87 -14.20
N GLN A 263 0.10 -14.69 -15.09
CA GLN A 263 -1.33 -14.99 -15.13
C GLN A 263 -1.66 -16.06 -14.09
N LEU A 264 -2.33 -15.64 -13.02
CA LEU A 264 -2.81 -16.56 -12.00
C LEU A 264 -4.28 -16.92 -12.31
N PRO A 265 -4.71 -18.16 -12.01
CA PRO A 265 -6.10 -18.57 -12.17
C PRO A 265 -6.96 -18.04 -11.03
N LEU A 266 -6.96 -16.72 -10.85
CA LEU A 266 -7.63 -16.02 -9.77
C LEU A 266 -8.64 -15.04 -10.35
N ALA A 267 -9.75 -14.86 -9.65
CA ALA A 267 -10.72 -13.80 -9.88
C ALA A 267 -11.41 -13.45 -8.57
N GLN A 268 -11.66 -12.17 -8.37
CA GLN A 268 -12.53 -11.73 -7.28
C GLN A 268 -13.98 -11.93 -7.71
N MET A 269 -14.61 -12.97 -7.17
CA MET A 269 -16.00 -13.29 -7.45
C MET A 269 -16.90 -12.63 -6.42
N TYR A 270 -17.93 -11.89 -6.89
CA TYR A 270 -18.93 -11.31 -5.98
C TYR A 270 -20.00 -12.31 -5.58
N HIS A 271 -20.51 -13.03 -6.55
CA HIS A 271 -21.56 -14.03 -6.34
C HIS A 271 -21.27 -15.28 -7.16
N VAL A 272 -21.55 -16.42 -6.57
CA VAL A 272 -21.43 -17.72 -7.23
C VAL A 272 -22.74 -18.47 -7.07
N THR A 273 -23.22 -19.06 -8.17
CA THR A 273 -24.36 -19.93 -8.18
C THR A 273 -24.10 -21.16 -9.05
N ALA A 274 -24.90 -22.18 -8.89
CA ALA A 274 -24.83 -23.40 -9.69
C ALA A 274 -26.19 -23.77 -10.23
N ASP A 275 -26.23 -24.39 -11.41
CA ASP A 275 -27.45 -25.00 -11.95
C ASP A 275 -27.63 -26.46 -11.46
N THR A 276 -28.70 -27.10 -11.89
CA THR A 276 -29.06 -28.45 -11.50
C THR A 276 -28.64 -29.52 -12.53
N SER A 277 -27.82 -29.16 -13.52
CA SER A 277 -27.30 -30.08 -14.52
C SER A 277 -26.35 -31.11 -13.88
N VAL A 278 -26.09 -32.21 -14.61
CA VAL A 278 -25.07 -33.20 -14.21
C VAL A 278 -24.12 -33.44 -15.41
N PRO A 279 -22.86 -33.00 -15.30
CA PRO A 279 -22.29 -32.18 -14.23
C PRO A 279 -22.94 -30.80 -14.15
N TYR A 280 -23.05 -30.23 -12.96
CA TYR A 280 -23.61 -28.90 -12.80
C TYR A 280 -22.65 -27.83 -13.33
N ASN A 281 -23.20 -26.72 -13.77
CA ASN A 281 -22.39 -25.56 -14.12
C ASN A 281 -22.29 -24.61 -12.95
N VAL A 282 -21.12 -24.02 -12.79
CA VAL A 282 -20.84 -22.92 -11.87
C VAL A 282 -20.92 -21.61 -12.66
N MET A 283 -21.60 -20.65 -12.11
CA MET A 283 -21.76 -19.32 -12.70
C MET A 283 -21.41 -18.28 -11.67
N GLY A 284 -20.76 -17.20 -12.10
CA GLY A 284 -20.45 -16.09 -11.22
C GLY A 284 -20.00 -14.87 -11.99
N ASN A 285 -20.18 -13.71 -11.36
CA ASN A 285 -19.64 -12.46 -11.85
C ASN A 285 -18.37 -12.11 -11.07
N ARG A 286 -17.37 -11.66 -11.80
CA ARG A 286 -16.13 -11.14 -11.22
C ARG A 286 -16.13 -9.62 -11.22
N GLN A 287 -15.36 -9.05 -10.32
CA GLN A 287 -15.13 -7.60 -10.33
C GLN A 287 -14.44 -7.21 -11.65
N ASP A 288 -14.88 -6.09 -12.22
CA ASP A 288 -14.32 -5.46 -13.43
C ASP A 288 -14.14 -6.42 -14.62
N GLY A 289 -15.00 -7.42 -14.71
CA GLY A 289 -14.94 -8.40 -15.78
C GLY A 289 -16.26 -9.07 -16.07
N PRO A 290 -16.34 -9.84 -17.16
CA PRO A 290 -17.58 -10.51 -17.56
C PRO A 290 -17.98 -11.56 -16.54
N SER A 291 -19.28 -11.81 -16.44
CA SER A 291 -19.79 -13.02 -15.81
C SER A 291 -19.35 -14.25 -16.60
N THR A 292 -19.08 -15.33 -15.92
CA THR A 292 -18.61 -16.56 -16.53
C THR A 292 -19.46 -17.76 -16.12
N ARG A 293 -19.58 -18.74 -17.00
CA ARG A 293 -20.24 -20.03 -16.76
C ARG A 293 -19.34 -21.16 -17.27
N GLY A 294 -19.23 -22.21 -16.50
CA GLY A 294 -18.51 -23.41 -16.89
C GLY A 294 -18.89 -24.62 -16.08
N PRO A 295 -18.61 -25.84 -16.58
CA PRO A 295 -18.98 -27.08 -15.92
C PRO A 295 -18.11 -27.31 -14.68
N SER A 296 -18.70 -27.85 -13.60
CA SER A 296 -18.04 -28.15 -12.32
C SER A 296 -16.91 -29.16 -12.41
N ASN A 297 -16.92 -30.01 -13.44
CA ASN A 297 -15.88 -30.97 -13.69
C ASN A 297 -14.80 -30.51 -14.68
N SER A 298 -14.65 -29.20 -14.86
CA SER A 298 -13.57 -28.66 -15.67
C SER A 298 -12.22 -29.10 -15.13
N LEU A 299 -11.49 -29.84 -15.99
CA LEU A 299 -10.14 -30.29 -15.65
C LEU A 299 -9.19 -29.09 -15.68
N THR A 300 -8.47 -28.88 -14.60
CA THR A 300 -7.26 -28.05 -14.62
C THR A 300 -6.22 -28.84 -15.41
N GLY A 301 -5.83 -28.30 -16.57
CA GLY A 301 -4.97 -29.01 -17.54
C GLY A 301 -3.63 -29.40 -16.95
N GLY A 302 -3.08 -30.48 -17.45
CA GLY A 302 -1.79 -31.04 -17.07
C GLY A 302 -0.60 -30.13 -17.45
N PHE A 303 0.56 -30.55 -17.04
CA PHE A 303 1.91 -30.02 -17.25
C PHE A 303 2.01 -28.58 -17.79
N GLY A 304 2.25 -27.64 -16.93
CA GLY A 304 2.71 -26.30 -17.29
C GLY A 304 1.68 -25.18 -17.24
N GLY A 305 0.49 -25.37 -16.70
CA GLY A 305 -0.46 -24.30 -16.48
C GLY A 305 -1.83 -24.82 -16.13
N SER A 306 -2.39 -24.32 -15.04
CA SER A 306 -3.78 -24.55 -14.69
C SER A 306 -4.67 -23.70 -15.61
N PHE A 307 -4.90 -24.17 -16.82
CA PHE A 307 -5.89 -23.57 -17.69
C PHE A 307 -7.19 -24.37 -17.61
N ILE A 308 -8.23 -23.77 -17.07
CA ILE A 308 -9.59 -24.18 -17.41
C ILE A 308 -9.68 -24.02 -18.93
N PRO A 309 -9.92 -25.10 -19.72
CA PRO A 309 -9.96 -24.98 -21.15
C PRO A 309 -10.94 -23.90 -21.57
N ARG A 310 -10.49 -22.89 -22.33
CA ARG A 310 -11.32 -21.75 -22.73
C ARG A 310 -12.63 -22.17 -23.42
N GLY A 311 -12.66 -23.34 -24.04
CA GLY A 311 -13.84 -23.90 -24.68
C GLY A 311 -14.91 -24.42 -23.72
N MET A 312 -14.60 -24.62 -22.45
CA MET A 312 -15.54 -25.10 -21.44
C MET A 312 -16.15 -23.98 -20.61
N TRP A 313 -15.46 -22.83 -20.53
CA TRP A 313 -15.94 -21.66 -19.85
C TRP A 313 -16.19 -20.54 -20.85
N HIS A 314 -17.30 -19.86 -20.71
CA HIS A 314 -17.69 -18.78 -21.59
C HIS A 314 -18.30 -17.61 -20.82
N SER A 315 -18.20 -16.44 -21.40
CA SER A 315 -18.85 -15.24 -20.86
C SER A 315 -20.36 -15.34 -21.03
N VAL A 316 -21.08 -14.92 -20.02
CA VAL A 316 -22.56 -14.85 -20.00
C VAL A 316 -22.95 -13.45 -19.50
N GLY A 317 -23.37 -12.59 -20.38
CA GLY A 317 -23.76 -11.21 -20.09
C GLY A 317 -22.68 -10.21 -20.44
#